data_29236ab6953b22e7cb9d15a237b1ef98
#
_entry.id   29236ab6953b22e7cb9d15a237b1ef98
#
_cell.length_a   1.000
_cell.length_b   1.000
_cell.length_c   1.000
_cell.angle_alpha   90.00
_cell.angle_beta   90.00
_cell.angle_gamma   90.00
#
_symmetry.space_group_name_H-M   'P 1'
#
loop_
_entity.id
_entity.type
_entity.pdbx_description
1 polymer ?
#
loop_
_entity_poly.entity_id
_entity_poly.type
_entity_poly.pdbx_seq_one_letter_code
_entity_poly.pdbx_strand_id
1 'polypeptide(L)' 'MKSYSSRDVLAALLADGWYEVAVVGSHHQYKHPAKPGRVTLKHPCKDIPRKTLDSIERQSGLKFR' A
#
# COMPACT_ATOMS: atom_id res chain seq x y z
N MET A 1 -9.32 -7.79 -16.51
CA MET A 1 -9.21 -7.09 -15.23
C MET A 1 -7.76 -6.71 -14.98
N LYS A 2 -7.54 -5.49 -14.57
CA LYS A 2 -6.18 -5.03 -14.29
C LYS A 2 -5.70 -5.54 -12.95
N SER A 3 -4.48 -6.09 -12.92
CA SER A 3 -3.84 -6.46 -11.67
C SER A 3 -2.85 -5.37 -11.26
N TYR A 4 -2.58 -5.30 -9.97
CA TYR A 4 -1.64 -4.35 -9.42
C TYR A 4 -0.50 -5.07 -8.72
N SER A 5 0.71 -4.59 -8.96
CA SER A 5 1.89 -5.07 -8.25
C SER A 5 2.13 -4.18 -7.03
N SER A 6 2.98 -4.67 -6.11
CA SER A 6 3.36 -3.86 -4.97
C SER A 6 4.09 -2.59 -5.41
N ARG A 7 4.81 -2.64 -6.52
CA ARG A 7 5.49 -1.46 -7.07
C ARG A 7 4.48 -0.38 -7.47
N ASP A 8 3.37 -0.78 -8.11
CA ASP A 8 2.33 0.17 -8.50
C ASP A 8 1.69 0.82 -7.28
N VAL A 9 1.37 0.00 -6.28
CA VAL A 9 0.75 0.49 -5.05
C VAL A 9 1.71 1.39 -4.28
N LEU A 10 2.98 1.00 -4.20
CA LEU A 10 3.99 1.81 -3.51
C LEU A 10 4.12 3.18 -4.15
N ALA A 11 4.16 3.25 -5.49
CA ALA A 11 4.25 4.52 -6.18
C ALA A 11 3.07 5.42 -5.83
N ALA A 12 1.86 4.86 -5.77
CA ALA A 12 0.67 5.62 -5.40
C ALA A 12 0.72 6.09 -3.95
N LEU A 13 1.18 5.23 -3.04
CA LEU A 13 1.31 5.60 -1.63
C LEU A 13 2.29 6.75 -1.45
N LEU A 14 3.46 6.64 -2.06
CA LEU A 14 4.47 7.69 -1.95
C LEU A 14 3.97 9.01 -2.54
N ALA A 15 3.29 8.96 -3.68
CA ALA A 15 2.74 10.15 -4.31
C ALA A 15 1.69 10.83 -3.43
N ASP A 16 0.97 10.05 -2.61
CA ASP A 16 -0.05 10.59 -1.71
C ASP A 16 0.54 11.09 -0.39
N GLY A 17 1.83 10.88 -0.15
CA GLY A 17 2.49 11.36 1.05
C GLY A 17 2.77 10.32 2.12
N TRP A 18 2.48 9.04 1.84
CA TRP A 18 2.81 7.97 2.79
C TRP A 18 4.31 7.75 2.82
N TYR A 19 4.84 7.43 3.98
CA TYR A 19 6.27 7.18 4.14
C TYR A 19 6.48 5.91 4.97
N GLU A 20 7.55 5.20 4.68
CA GLU A 20 7.85 3.93 5.33
C GLU A 20 8.36 4.18 6.75
N VAL A 21 7.81 3.45 7.72
CA VAL A 21 8.20 3.58 9.12
C VAL A 21 8.78 2.29 9.70
N ALA A 22 8.51 1.15 9.06
CA ALA A 22 9.03 -0.13 9.55
C ALA A 22 9.01 -1.16 8.43
N VAL A 23 9.95 -2.10 8.49
CA VAL A 23 10.00 -3.25 7.59
C VAL A 23 10.23 -4.49 8.44
N VAL A 24 9.34 -5.47 8.33
CA VAL A 24 9.50 -6.76 8.99
C VAL A 24 9.39 -7.82 7.90
N GLY A 25 10.53 -8.43 7.54
CA GLY A 25 10.58 -9.34 6.39
C GLY A 25 10.19 -8.60 5.13
N SER A 26 9.16 -9.09 4.45
CA SER A 26 8.63 -8.43 3.24
C SER A 26 7.46 -7.50 3.52
N HIS A 27 7.09 -7.30 4.80
CA HIS A 27 5.99 -6.43 5.17
C HIS A 27 6.50 -5.04 5.47
N HIS A 28 6.18 -4.09 4.59
CA HIS A 28 6.58 -2.70 4.71
C HIS A 28 5.41 -1.91 5.25
N GLN A 29 5.65 -1.14 6.30
CA GLN A 29 4.60 -0.36 6.96
C GLN A 29 4.79 1.12 6.70
N TYR A 30 3.68 1.80 6.38
CA TYR A 30 3.69 3.21 6.01
C TYR A 30 2.74 4.01 6.89
N LYS A 31 3.10 5.27 7.11
CA LYS A 31 2.25 6.24 7.81
C LYS A 31 2.12 7.50 6.97
N HIS A 32 1.13 8.32 7.31
CA HIS A 32 0.87 9.55 6.59
C HIS A 32 0.76 10.70 7.60
N PRO A 33 1.31 11.88 7.28
CA PRO A 33 1.29 13.01 8.22
C PRO A 33 -0.12 13.55 8.48
N ALA A 34 -1.05 13.37 7.54
CA ALA A 34 -2.41 13.90 7.66
C ALA A 34 -3.48 12.84 7.81
N LYS A 35 -3.20 11.60 7.46
CA LYS A 35 -4.18 10.51 7.51
C LYS A 35 -3.85 9.56 8.66
N PRO A 36 -4.85 9.11 9.41
CA PRO A 36 -4.59 8.21 10.54
C PRO A 36 -4.32 6.78 10.09
N GLY A 37 -3.77 5.98 11.00
CA GLY A 37 -3.55 4.56 10.78
C GLY A 37 -2.29 4.24 10.02
N ARG A 38 -2.19 2.98 9.63
CA ARG A 38 -1.04 2.46 8.91
C ARG A 38 -1.49 1.70 7.68
N VAL A 39 -0.63 1.68 6.67
CA VAL A 39 -0.79 0.82 5.50
C VAL A 39 0.33 -0.21 5.55
N THR A 40 -0.01 -1.48 5.42
CA THR A 40 0.98 -2.55 5.34
C THR A 40 0.96 -3.10 3.91
N LEU A 41 2.13 -3.14 3.29
CA LEU A 41 2.30 -3.61 1.92
C LEU A 41 3.34 -4.71 1.89
N LYS A 42 2.96 -5.88 1.37
CA LYS A 42 3.94 -6.94 1.10
C LYS A 42 4.69 -6.58 -0.18
N HIS A 43 5.97 -6.38 -0.07
CA HIS A 43 6.82 -5.97 -1.19
C HIS A 43 8.12 -6.77 -1.18
N PRO A 44 8.52 -7.40 -2.28
CA PRO A 44 7.89 -7.36 -3.61
C PRO A 44 6.71 -8.32 -3.74
N CYS A 45 5.76 -7.94 -4.59
CA CYS A 45 4.61 -8.76 -4.91
C CYS A 45 4.14 -8.41 -6.31
N LYS A 46 4.10 -9.39 -7.22
CA LYS A 46 3.73 -9.13 -8.61
C LYS A 46 2.24 -8.87 -8.77
N ASP A 47 1.43 -9.67 -8.08
CA ASP A 47 -0.02 -9.58 -8.18
C ASP A 47 -0.61 -9.55 -6.78
N ILE A 48 -1.06 -8.38 -6.37
CA ILE A 48 -1.67 -8.24 -5.06
C ILE A 48 -3.08 -8.83 -5.11
N PRO A 49 -3.41 -9.76 -4.21
CA PRO A 49 -4.76 -10.32 -4.16
C PRO A 49 -5.79 -9.22 -3.94
N ARG A 50 -6.98 -9.42 -4.52
CA ARG A 50 -8.05 -8.42 -4.45
C ARG A 50 -8.39 -8.01 -3.03
N LYS A 51 -8.50 -8.98 -2.12
CA LYS A 51 -8.82 -8.69 -0.72
C LYS A 51 -7.76 -7.80 -0.07
N THR A 52 -6.50 -8.06 -0.38
CA THR A 52 -5.39 -7.27 0.13
C THR A 52 -5.44 -5.86 -0.44
N LEU A 53 -5.72 -5.75 -1.75
CA LEU A 53 -5.84 -4.45 -2.40
C LEU A 53 -6.99 -3.64 -1.80
N ASP A 54 -8.13 -4.29 -1.55
CA ASP A 54 -9.28 -3.64 -0.91
C ASP A 54 -8.91 -3.12 0.48
N SER A 55 -8.13 -3.89 1.25
CA SER A 55 -7.66 -3.46 2.57
C SER A 55 -6.78 -2.23 2.45
N ILE A 56 -5.87 -2.22 1.48
CA ILE A 56 -4.99 -1.08 1.26
C ILE A 56 -5.80 0.16 0.87
N GLU A 57 -6.81 -0.02 0.03
CA GLU A 57 -7.70 1.09 -0.33
C GLU A 57 -8.38 1.70 0.90
N ARG A 58 -8.89 0.83 1.78
CA ARG A 58 -9.54 1.30 3.00
C ARG A 58 -8.57 2.02 3.93
N GLN A 59 -7.37 1.46 4.09
CA GLN A 59 -6.36 2.03 4.98
C GLN A 59 -5.82 3.35 4.45
N SER A 60 -5.59 3.44 3.15
CA SER A 60 -4.93 4.60 2.54
C SER A 60 -5.90 5.67 2.07
N GLY A 61 -7.16 5.32 1.85
CA GLY A 61 -8.11 6.23 1.22
C GLY A 61 -7.93 6.37 -0.27
N LEU A 62 -7.01 5.61 -0.86
CA LEU A 62 -6.76 5.64 -2.30
C LEU A 62 -7.63 4.64 -3.03
N LYS A 63 -7.80 4.86 -4.32
CA LYS A 63 -8.53 3.95 -5.21
C LYS A 63 -7.60 3.48 -6.31
N PHE A 64 -7.57 2.17 -6.53
CA PHE A 64 -6.70 1.58 -7.54
C PHE A 64 -7.46 1.02 -8.74
N ARG A 65 -8.77 1.12 -8.75
CA ARG A 65 -9.58 0.66 -9.88
C ARG A 65 -10.20 1.78 -10.64
#